data_31964801df558149044b2b0c47c81ad3
#
_entry.id   31964801df558149044b2b0c47c81ad3
#
_cell.length_a   1.000
_cell.length_b   1.000
_cell.length_c   1.000
_cell.angle_alpha   90.00
_cell.angle_beta   90.00
_cell.angle_gamma   90.00
#
_symmetry.space_group_name_H-M   'P 1'
#
loop_
_entity.id
_entity.type
_entity.pdbx_description
1 polymer ?
#
loop_
_entity_poly.entity_id
_entity_poly.type
_entity_poly.pdbx_seq_one_letter_code
_entity_poly.pdbx_strand_id
1 'polypeptide(L)'
;MGKIIVCNTKTAQNPYTFLNTKVSVYSYEELCYYLYNNMVLVGEEDLSAKLSAWIRRELDLAELADKIDALLEKHAFVQDIMVEILVYGGYYSSEEVRQFMAECQKLRTLKPYEIEKLRADGYLRYKHYIKAGAIYDEIICYLKK
;
A
#
# COMPACT_ATOMS: atom_id res chain seq x y z
N MET A 1 5.41 -6.83 19.10
CA MET A 1 4.30 -5.93 18.84
C MET A 1 4.79 -4.50 18.76
N GLY A 2 4.31 -3.78 17.79
CA GLY A 2 4.64 -2.38 17.71
C GLY A 2 4.15 -1.61 18.92
N LYS A 3 4.75 -0.48 19.18
CA LYS A 3 4.31 0.35 20.29
C LYS A 3 2.92 0.89 19.98
N ILE A 4 2.16 1.13 21.04
CA ILE A 4 0.87 1.75 20.91
C ILE A 4 1.11 3.22 20.54
N ILE A 5 0.56 3.61 19.42
CA ILE A 5 0.63 4.99 19.00
C ILE A 5 -0.69 5.65 19.36
N VAL A 6 -0.61 6.58 20.28
CA VAL A 6 -1.73 7.47 20.52
C VAL A 6 -1.85 8.30 19.25
N CYS A 7 -3.03 8.32 18.67
CA CYS A 7 -3.26 9.01 17.41
C CYS A 7 -3.04 10.51 17.61
N ASN A 8 -1.83 10.95 17.30
CA ASN A 8 -1.46 12.36 17.38
C ASN A 8 -1.58 13.05 16.04
N THR A 9 -1.84 12.27 14.99
CA THR A 9 -1.97 12.82 13.65
C THR A 9 -3.39 13.30 13.42
N LYS A 10 -3.48 14.30 12.58
CA LYS A 10 -4.78 14.87 12.21
C LYS A 10 -5.61 13.84 11.46
N THR A 11 -6.89 13.75 11.79
CA THR A 11 -7.83 12.95 11.02
C THR A 11 -8.31 13.77 9.84
N ALA A 12 -8.27 13.18 8.65
CA ALA A 12 -8.67 13.87 7.43
C ALA A 12 -10.17 14.07 7.37
N GLN A 13 -10.61 15.20 6.85
CA GLN A 13 -12.02 15.43 6.55
C GLN A 13 -12.42 14.70 5.27
N ASN A 14 -11.52 14.68 4.29
CA ASN A 14 -11.73 13.99 3.04
C ASN A 14 -10.76 12.82 2.96
N PRO A 15 -11.26 11.59 2.74
CA PRO A 15 -10.38 10.42 2.75
C PRO A 15 -9.55 10.29 1.49
N TYR A 16 -8.52 9.47 1.59
CA TYR A 16 -7.80 8.99 0.42
C TYR A 16 -8.34 7.59 0.10
N THR A 17 -8.80 7.40 -1.13
CA THR A 17 -9.40 6.12 -1.54
C THR A 17 -8.48 5.41 -2.51
N PHE A 18 -8.16 4.16 -2.18
CA PHE A 18 -7.32 3.32 -3.04
C PHE A 18 -8.12 2.82 -4.23
N LEU A 19 -7.53 2.90 -5.42
CA LEU A 19 -8.25 2.63 -6.66
C LEU A 19 -8.72 1.20 -6.80
N ASN A 20 -7.88 0.24 -6.42
CA ASN A 20 -8.18 -1.17 -6.67
C ASN A 20 -9.23 -1.74 -5.72
N THR A 21 -9.16 -1.40 -4.45
CA THR A 21 -10.06 -1.97 -3.45
C THR A 21 -11.20 -1.05 -3.05
N LYS A 22 -11.09 0.23 -3.41
CA LYS A 22 -12.04 1.26 -3.01
C LYS A 22 -12.08 1.49 -1.49
N VAL A 23 -11.02 1.06 -0.80
CA VAL A 23 -10.88 1.30 0.64
C VAL A 23 -10.46 2.75 0.84
N SER A 24 -11.11 3.43 1.78
CA SER A 24 -10.81 4.82 2.12
C SER A 24 -10.10 4.88 3.46
N VAL A 25 -9.06 5.70 3.54
CA VAL A 25 -8.32 5.92 4.78
C VAL A 25 -8.42 7.38 5.18
N TYR A 26 -8.54 7.64 6.48
CA TYR A 26 -8.77 8.96 7.03
C TYR A 26 -7.65 9.46 7.93
N SER A 27 -6.61 8.66 8.16
CA SER A 27 -5.51 9.03 9.04
C SER A 27 -4.21 8.41 8.57
N TYR A 28 -3.09 8.90 9.13
CA TYR A 28 -1.79 8.32 8.85
C TYR A 28 -1.73 6.86 9.29
N GLU A 29 -2.31 6.56 10.46
CA GLU A 29 -2.32 5.19 10.98
C GLU A 29 -3.10 4.23 10.09
N GLU A 30 -4.25 4.69 9.59
CA GLU A 30 -5.03 3.88 8.66
C GLU A 30 -4.29 3.65 7.34
N LEU A 31 -3.61 4.68 6.86
CA LEU A 31 -2.79 4.57 5.65
C LEU A 31 -1.69 3.51 5.84
N CYS A 32 -0.97 3.59 6.96
CA CYS A 32 0.08 2.63 7.25
C CYS A 32 -0.46 1.21 7.36
N TYR A 33 -1.57 1.04 8.04
CA TYR A 33 -2.20 -0.28 8.18
C TYR A 33 -2.57 -0.85 6.82
N TYR A 34 -3.18 -0.04 5.98
CA TYR A 34 -3.57 -0.50 4.65
C TYR A 34 -2.36 -0.93 3.83
N LEU A 35 -1.32 -0.10 3.80
CA LEU A 35 -0.12 -0.41 3.02
C LEU A 35 0.58 -1.67 3.52
N TYR A 36 0.67 -1.81 4.84
CA TYR A 36 1.35 -2.95 5.44
C TYR A 36 0.67 -4.27 5.09
N ASN A 37 -0.64 -4.27 5.02
CA ASN A 37 -1.41 -5.51 4.83
C ASN A 37 -1.81 -5.76 3.37
N ASN A 38 -1.55 -4.85 2.46
CA ASN A 38 -2.07 -4.94 1.09
C ASN A 38 -1.04 -4.55 0.04
N MET A 39 0.23 -4.87 0.28
CA MET A 39 1.31 -4.44 -0.62
C MET A 39 1.10 -4.87 -2.07
N VAL A 40 0.44 -5.99 -2.30
CA VAL A 40 0.22 -6.53 -3.64
C VAL A 40 -0.85 -5.75 -4.40
N LEU A 41 -1.78 -5.13 -3.67
CA LEU A 41 -2.92 -4.42 -4.26
C LEU A 41 -2.64 -2.94 -4.52
N VAL A 42 -1.54 -2.43 -3.96
CA VAL A 42 -1.17 -1.01 -4.12
C VAL A 42 -0.41 -0.83 -5.42
N GLY A 43 -0.89 0.06 -6.27
CA GLY A 43 -0.26 0.36 -7.54
C GLY A 43 0.40 1.72 -7.57
N GLU A 44 1.06 2.02 -8.67
CA GLU A 44 1.74 3.30 -8.85
C GLU A 44 0.75 4.47 -8.79
N GLU A 45 -0.47 4.27 -9.29
CA GLU A 45 -1.47 5.33 -9.28
C GLU A 45 -1.88 5.69 -7.85
N ASP A 46 -1.81 4.73 -6.93
CA ASP A 46 -2.14 4.98 -5.53
C ASP A 46 -1.08 5.80 -4.83
N LEU A 47 0.19 5.63 -5.21
CA LEU A 47 1.32 6.31 -4.55
C LEU A 47 1.89 7.40 -5.47
N SER A 48 1.01 8.24 -5.96
CA SER A 48 1.36 9.33 -6.87
C SER A 48 1.38 10.67 -6.11
N ALA A 49 1.52 11.75 -6.88
CA ALA A 49 1.44 13.10 -6.34
C ALA A 49 0.11 13.38 -5.64
N LYS A 50 -0.94 12.64 -6.00
CA LYS A 50 -2.24 12.77 -5.32
C LYS A 50 -2.14 12.39 -3.86
N LEU A 51 -1.37 11.34 -3.56
CA LEU A 51 -1.18 10.91 -2.18
C LEU A 51 -0.39 11.95 -1.40
N SER A 52 0.70 12.46 -1.95
CA SER A 52 1.50 13.48 -1.25
C SER A 52 0.69 14.74 -1.00
N ALA A 53 -0.12 15.15 -1.98
CA ALA A 53 -0.99 16.31 -1.82
C ALA A 53 -2.02 16.08 -0.71
N TRP A 54 -2.60 14.89 -0.65
CA TRP A 54 -3.56 14.53 0.39
C TRP A 54 -2.89 14.54 1.77
N ILE A 55 -1.72 13.95 1.88
CA ILE A 55 -0.96 13.93 3.14
C ILE A 55 -0.64 15.35 3.60
N ARG A 56 -0.24 16.22 2.68
CA ARG A 56 0.10 17.60 3.01
C ARG A 56 -1.14 18.39 3.44
N ARG A 57 -2.22 18.26 2.69
CA ARG A 57 -3.42 19.06 2.92
C ARG A 57 -4.29 18.53 4.05
N GLU A 58 -4.52 17.22 4.07
CA GLU A 58 -5.47 16.62 5.00
C GLU A 58 -4.84 16.16 6.32
N LEU A 59 -3.62 15.66 6.26
CA LEU A 59 -2.93 15.15 7.46
C LEU A 59 -1.94 16.14 8.05
N ASP A 60 -1.64 17.21 7.33
CA ASP A 60 -0.69 18.23 7.78
C ASP A 60 0.70 17.65 8.07
N LEU A 61 1.13 16.69 7.26
CA LEU A 61 2.43 16.05 7.38
C LEU A 61 3.32 16.46 6.20
N ALA A 62 3.70 17.74 6.16
CA ALA A 62 4.44 18.31 5.04
C ALA A 62 5.79 17.62 4.81
N GLU A 63 6.48 17.22 5.88
CA GLU A 63 7.77 16.56 5.75
C GLU A 63 7.65 15.20 5.05
N LEU A 64 6.62 14.45 5.41
CA LEU A 64 6.38 13.16 4.75
C LEU A 64 6.01 13.38 3.28
N ALA A 65 5.16 14.35 3.00
CA ALA A 65 4.78 14.68 1.64
C ALA A 65 6.00 15.07 0.79
N ASP A 66 6.92 15.84 1.36
CA ASP A 66 8.14 16.23 0.67
C ASP A 66 9.02 15.02 0.36
N LYS A 67 9.11 14.08 1.29
CA LYS A 67 9.87 12.84 1.07
C LYS A 67 9.28 12.00 -0.05
N ILE A 68 7.96 11.90 -0.07
CA ILE A 68 7.26 11.17 -1.14
C ILE A 68 7.51 11.85 -2.49
N ASP A 69 7.40 13.17 -2.55
CA ASP A 69 7.64 13.91 -3.78
C ASP A 69 9.05 13.70 -4.29
N ALA A 70 10.04 13.70 -3.39
CA ALA A 70 11.43 13.45 -3.77
C ALA A 70 11.62 12.06 -4.35
N LEU A 71 10.97 11.05 -3.78
CA LEU A 71 11.02 9.68 -4.29
C LEU A 71 10.34 9.57 -5.65
N LEU A 72 9.23 10.28 -5.84
CA LEU A 72 8.53 10.29 -7.12
C LEU A 72 9.39 10.93 -8.21
N GLU A 73 10.12 11.99 -7.90
CA GLU A 73 11.03 12.61 -8.85
C GLU A 73 12.15 11.67 -9.29
N LYS A 74 12.59 10.79 -8.40
CA LYS A 74 13.62 9.81 -8.68
C LYS A 74 13.07 8.55 -9.33
N HIS A 75 11.78 8.50 -9.58
CA HIS A 75 11.11 7.32 -10.12
C HIS A 75 11.34 6.08 -9.26
N ALA A 76 11.29 6.26 -7.94
CA ALA A 76 11.46 5.17 -6.99
C ALA A 76 10.36 4.11 -7.14
N PHE A 77 10.67 2.90 -6.74
CA PHE A 77 9.68 1.82 -6.76
C PHE A 77 8.58 2.06 -5.73
N VAL A 78 7.41 1.52 -6.02
CA VAL A 78 6.26 1.61 -5.12
C VAL A 78 6.62 1.14 -3.70
N GLN A 79 7.39 0.05 -3.60
CA GLN A 79 7.80 -0.49 -2.31
C GLN A 79 8.66 0.49 -1.51
N ASP A 80 9.51 1.25 -2.18
CA ASP A 80 10.35 2.23 -1.51
C ASP A 80 9.53 3.35 -0.91
N ILE A 81 8.50 3.77 -1.63
CA ILE A 81 7.58 4.80 -1.13
C ILE A 81 6.79 4.27 0.07
N MET A 82 6.30 3.04 -0.02
CA MET A 82 5.59 2.41 1.09
C MET A 82 6.44 2.34 2.35
N VAL A 83 7.70 1.92 2.20
CA VAL A 83 8.61 1.81 3.34
C VAL A 83 8.83 3.19 3.98
N GLU A 84 9.01 4.23 3.17
CA GLU A 84 9.19 5.59 3.69
C GLU A 84 7.98 6.03 4.52
N ILE A 85 6.79 5.72 4.04
CA ILE A 85 5.56 6.05 4.77
C ILE A 85 5.50 5.28 6.10
N LEU A 86 5.81 3.98 6.07
CA LEU A 86 5.75 3.14 7.27
C LEU A 86 6.74 3.57 8.33
N VAL A 87 7.94 4.01 7.91
CA VAL A 87 9.00 4.39 8.84
C VAL A 87 8.76 5.76 9.46
N TYR A 88 8.11 6.65 8.74
CA TYR A 88 8.04 8.07 9.10
C TYR A 88 7.54 8.32 10.53
N GLY A 89 6.41 7.74 10.88
CA GLY A 89 5.78 7.99 12.17
C GLY A 89 6.10 6.98 13.26
N GLY A 90 6.86 5.95 12.95
CA GLY A 90 7.17 4.91 13.93
C GLY A 90 5.98 4.06 14.35
N TYR A 91 4.93 4.04 13.52
CA TYR A 91 3.73 3.23 13.81
C TYR A 91 4.07 1.75 13.90
N TYR A 92 4.94 1.28 13.01
CA TYR A 92 5.46 -0.09 13.05
C TYR A 92 6.87 -0.08 13.60
N SER A 93 7.23 -1.16 14.29
CA SER A 93 8.58 -1.32 14.82
C SER A 93 9.57 -1.56 13.69
N SER A 94 10.87 -1.42 14.01
CA SER A 94 11.93 -1.73 13.04
C SER A 94 11.83 -3.15 12.55
N GLU A 95 11.47 -4.08 13.43
CA GLU A 95 11.32 -5.48 13.07
C GLU A 95 10.16 -5.69 12.10
N GLU A 96 9.03 -5.04 12.36
CA GLU A 96 7.87 -5.14 11.48
C GLU A 96 8.17 -4.56 10.10
N VAL A 97 8.87 -3.44 10.04
CA VAL A 97 9.26 -2.84 8.75
C VAL A 97 10.23 -3.76 8.01
N ARG A 98 11.15 -4.39 8.73
CA ARG A 98 12.09 -5.33 8.13
C ARG A 98 11.37 -6.52 7.52
N GLN A 99 10.35 -7.03 8.21
CA GLN A 99 9.52 -8.12 7.68
C GLN A 99 8.76 -7.68 6.43
N PHE A 100 8.23 -6.46 6.44
CA PHE A 100 7.56 -5.91 5.27
C PHE A 100 8.50 -5.85 4.07
N MET A 101 9.73 -5.37 4.29
CA MET A 101 10.73 -5.32 3.23
C MET A 101 11.08 -6.70 2.70
N ALA A 102 11.17 -7.70 3.58
CA ALA A 102 11.45 -9.07 3.19
C ALA A 102 10.30 -9.64 2.33
N GLU A 103 9.06 -9.34 2.67
CA GLU A 103 7.93 -9.78 1.87
C GLU A 103 7.93 -9.11 0.49
N CYS A 104 8.29 -7.82 0.43
CA CYS A 104 8.43 -7.14 -0.86
C CYS A 104 9.51 -7.79 -1.73
N GLN A 105 10.62 -8.21 -1.13
CA GLN A 105 11.67 -8.92 -1.84
C GLN A 105 11.19 -10.25 -2.39
N LYS A 106 10.41 -10.98 -1.59
CA LYS A 106 9.83 -12.25 -2.04
C LYS A 106 8.96 -12.08 -3.27
N LEU A 107 8.16 -11.01 -3.31
CA LEU A 107 7.31 -10.75 -4.46
C LEU A 107 8.09 -10.64 -5.75
N ARG A 108 9.32 -10.14 -5.69
CA ARG A 108 10.18 -9.99 -6.87
C ARG A 108 10.64 -11.33 -7.44
N THR A 109 10.60 -12.39 -6.64
CA THR A 109 11.04 -13.72 -7.07
C THR A 109 9.90 -14.58 -7.59
N LEU A 110 8.65 -14.12 -7.42
CA LEU A 110 7.49 -14.88 -7.84
C LEU A 110 7.25 -14.75 -9.34
N LYS A 111 6.67 -15.79 -9.92
CA LYS A 111 6.23 -15.74 -11.30
C LYS A 111 5.02 -14.81 -11.44
N PRO A 112 4.82 -14.20 -12.60
CA PRO A 112 3.68 -13.29 -12.77
C PRO A 112 2.33 -13.86 -12.35
N TYR A 113 2.04 -15.15 -12.66
CA TYR A 113 0.76 -15.72 -12.27
C TYR A 113 0.64 -15.91 -10.77
N GLU A 114 1.77 -16.11 -10.06
CA GLU A 114 1.75 -16.22 -8.61
C GLU A 114 1.41 -14.89 -7.96
N ILE A 115 1.94 -13.80 -8.52
CA ILE A 115 1.62 -12.45 -8.05
C ILE A 115 0.13 -12.16 -8.29
N GLU A 116 -0.38 -12.52 -9.48
CA GLU A 116 -1.78 -12.31 -9.81
C GLU A 116 -2.70 -13.10 -8.88
N LYS A 117 -2.28 -14.32 -8.48
CA LYS A 117 -3.05 -15.10 -7.52
C LYS A 117 -3.15 -14.38 -6.17
N LEU A 118 -2.03 -13.80 -5.71
CA LEU A 118 -2.04 -13.03 -4.47
C LEU A 118 -2.96 -11.81 -4.58
N ARG A 119 -2.99 -11.15 -5.73
CA ARG A 119 -3.89 -10.02 -5.96
C ARG A 119 -5.35 -10.48 -5.88
N ALA A 120 -5.66 -11.61 -6.53
CA ALA A 120 -7.02 -12.15 -6.50
C ALA A 120 -7.43 -12.51 -5.06
N ASP A 121 -6.52 -13.14 -4.31
CA ASP A 121 -6.76 -13.46 -2.91
C ASP A 121 -7.05 -12.19 -2.10
N GLY A 122 -6.32 -11.12 -2.38
CA GLY A 122 -6.55 -9.82 -1.75
C GLY A 122 -7.92 -9.24 -2.08
N TYR A 123 -8.33 -9.33 -3.34
CA TYR A 123 -9.66 -8.86 -3.73
C TYR A 123 -10.76 -9.63 -3.03
N LEU A 124 -10.57 -10.94 -2.81
CA LEU A 124 -11.53 -11.73 -2.05
C LEU A 124 -11.70 -11.20 -0.62
N ARG A 125 -10.58 -10.81 0.02
CA ARG A 125 -10.66 -10.26 1.39
C ARG A 125 -11.54 -9.02 1.45
N TYR A 126 -11.58 -8.23 0.36
CA TYR A 126 -12.41 -7.03 0.28
C TYR A 126 -13.73 -7.27 -0.46
N LYS A 127 -14.06 -8.54 -0.69
CA LYS A 127 -15.33 -8.96 -1.32
C LYS A 127 -15.52 -8.46 -2.75
N HIS A 128 -14.41 -8.23 -3.47
CA HIS A 128 -14.45 -7.90 -4.89
C HIS A 128 -14.46 -9.18 -5.71
N TYR A 129 -15.57 -9.89 -5.68
CA TYR A 129 -15.67 -11.23 -6.25
C TYR A 129 -15.50 -11.27 -7.76
N ILE A 130 -16.02 -10.28 -8.46
CA ILE A 130 -15.92 -10.24 -9.92
C ILE A 130 -14.47 -10.06 -10.35
N LYS A 131 -13.74 -9.12 -9.72
CA LYS A 131 -12.33 -8.92 -10.02
C LYS A 131 -11.49 -10.15 -9.70
N ALA A 132 -11.73 -10.75 -8.54
CA ALA A 132 -11.00 -11.95 -8.13
C ALA A 132 -11.27 -13.11 -9.10
N GLY A 133 -12.52 -13.32 -9.44
CA GLY A 133 -12.91 -14.39 -10.35
C GLY A 133 -12.27 -14.22 -11.72
N ALA A 134 -12.25 -13.00 -12.25
CA ALA A 134 -11.64 -12.74 -13.54
C ALA A 134 -10.15 -13.08 -13.53
N ILE A 135 -9.45 -12.73 -12.46
CA ILE A 135 -8.02 -13.02 -12.34
C ILE A 135 -7.78 -14.53 -12.23
N TYR A 136 -8.56 -15.23 -11.40
CA TYR A 136 -8.43 -16.67 -11.27
C TYR A 136 -8.66 -17.38 -12.61
N ASP A 137 -9.64 -16.93 -13.38
CA ASP A 137 -9.92 -17.51 -14.70
C ASP A 137 -8.74 -17.30 -15.65
N GLU A 138 -8.12 -16.14 -15.63
CA GLU A 138 -6.94 -15.87 -16.44
C GLU A 138 -5.78 -16.80 -16.07
N ILE A 139 -5.57 -17.01 -14.76
CA ILE A 139 -4.51 -17.89 -14.27
C ILE A 139 -4.76 -19.31 -14.75
N ILE A 140 -6.00 -19.79 -14.63
CA ILE A 140 -6.36 -21.14 -15.07
C ILE A 140 -6.10 -21.29 -16.57
N CYS A 141 -6.49 -20.32 -17.38
CA CYS A 141 -6.22 -20.34 -18.80
C CYS A 141 -4.72 -20.38 -19.10
N TYR A 142 -3.95 -19.60 -18.38
CA TYR A 142 -2.49 -19.57 -18.55
C TYR A 142 -1.86 -20.93 -18.22
N LEU A 143 -2.28 -21.55 -17.12
CA LEU A 143 -1.71 -22.81 -16.67
C LEU A 143 -2.07 -23.99 -17.57
N LYS A 144 -3.15 -23.89 -18.33
CA LYS A 144 -3.57 -24.95 -19.26
C LYS A 144 -2.79 -24.94 -20.58
N LYS A 145 -2.07 -23.88 -20.84
CA LYS A 145 -1.23 -23.83 -22.03
C LYS A 145 0.08 -24.57 -21.77
#